data_a201b8a26c2eb9262ca8abb6d85c4af2
#
_entry.id   a201b8a26c2eb9262ca8abb6d85c4af2
#
_cell.length_a   1.000
_cell.length_b   1.000
_cell.length_c   1.000
_cell.angle_alpha   90.00
_cell.angle_beta   90.00
_cell.angle_gamma   90.00
#
_symmetry.space_group_name_H-M   'P 1'
#
loop_
_entity.id
_entity.type
_entity.pdbx_description
1 polymer ?
#
loop_
_entity_poly.entity_id
_entity_poly.type
_entity_poly.pdbx_seq_one_letter_code
_entity_poly.pdbx_strand_id
1 'polypeptide(L)'
;AMSWVSERNLVSAISNAGGFGVIACGAMTPELLDAEIAATKGLTQKPFGVNLITMHPQLFDLIAVCAKHGVGHVVLAGGIPPKGSVEAIKEGGAKVICFAPTLALAKKLLRSGADALVIEGMEAGGHIGPVSTSVLAQEMLPALADEHLVFVAGGIGRGEAIAGYLEMGASGVQLGTRFACA
;
A
#
# COMPACT_ATOMS: atom_id res chain seq x y z
N ALA A 1 3.78 3.15 -2.76
CA ALA A 1 4.33 4.46 -2.38
C ALA A 1 5.58 4.77 -3.20
N MET A 2 5.93 6.03 -3.36
CA MET A 2 7.00 6.52 -4.24
C MET A 2 8.25 6.82 -3.42
N SER A 3 9.35 6.10 -3.68
CA SER A 3 10.63 6.33 -2.98
C SER A 3 11.08 7.77 -3.09
N TRP A 4 11.50 8.36 -1.98
CA TRP A 4 11.96 9.76 -1.82
C TRP A 4 10.91 10.86 -2.09
N VAL A 5 9.68 10.49 -2.47
CA VAL A 5 8.54 11.41 -2.69
C VAL A 5 7.46 11.23 -1.63
N SER A 6 7.11 9.98 -1.32
CA SER A 6 6.14 9.68 -0.26
C SER A 6 6.83 9.70 1.10
N GLU A 7 7.15 10.90 1.56
CA GLU A 7 7.84 11.21 2.82
C GLU A 7 6.89 12.00 3.75
N ARG A 8 7.37 12.34 4.94
CA ARG A 8 6.58 12.96 6.03
C ARG A 8 5.66 14.11 5.61
N ASN A 9 6.12 15.01 4.73
CA ASN A 9 5.34 16.19 4.37
C ASN A 9 4.16 15.80 3.46
N LEU A 10 4.42 15.03 2.40
CA LEU A 10 3.37 14.55 1.50
C LEU A 10 2.40 13.63 2.23
N VAL A 11 2.91 12.68 3.01
CA VAL A 11 2.09 11.70 3.75
C VAL A 11 1.17 12.41 4.76
N SER A 12 1.71 13.33 5.54
CA SER A 12 0.91 14.08 6.52
C SER A 12 -0.11 15.00 5.84
N ALA A 13 0.26 15.68 4.75
CA ALA A 13 -0.66 16.52 3.99
C ALA A 13 -1.86 15.73 3.44
N ILE A 14 -1.60 14.54 2.84
CA ILE A 14 -2.64 13.65 2.34
C ILE A 14 -3.55 13.19 3.49
N SER A 15 -2.97 12.72 4.59
CA SER A 15 -3.74 12.24 5.74
C SER A 15 -4.57 13.35 6.40
N ASN A 16 -4.02 14.55 6.53
CA ASN A 16 -4.74 15.71 7.08
C ASN A 16 -5.89 16.16 6.17
N ALA A 17 -5.76 15.97 4.85
CA ALA A 17 -6.82 16.25 3.88
C ALA A 17 -7.92 15.18 3.82
N GLY A 18 -7.84 14.12 4.63
CA GLY A 18 -8.82 13.04 4.68
C GLY A 18 -8.53 11.86 3.74
N GLY A 19 -7.37 11.86 3.09
CA GLY A 19 -6.86 10.68 2.38
C GLY A 19 -6.11 9.73 3.30
N PHE A 20 -5.43 8.76 2.71
CA PHE A 20 -4.57 7.82 3.43
C PHE A 20 -3.14 7.89 2.87
N GLY A 21 -2.28 8.64 3.55
CA GLY A 21 -0.88 8.77 3.18
C GLY A 21 -0.09 7.50 3.53
N VAL A 22 0.88 7.14 2.69
CA VAL A 22 1.73 5.95 2.93
C VAL A 22 3.19 6.31 2.74
N ILE A 23 3.99 6.16 3.79
CA ILE A 23 5.45 6.36 3.75
C ILE A 23 6.08 5.30 2.85
N ALA A 24 6.94 5.72 1.92
CA ALA A 24 7.73 4.80 1.10
C ALA A 24 9.05 4.47 1.79
N CYS A 25 9.15 3.31 2.42
CA CYS A 25 10.40 2.88 3.04
C CYS A 25 11.51 2.62 1.99
N GLY A 26 11.16 2.01 0.84
CA GLY A 26 12.08 1.82 -0.29
C GLY A 26 13.45 1.29 0.12
N ALA A 27 14.45 2.16 0.14
CA ALA A 27 15.83 1.86 0.54
C ALA A 27 16.20 2.44 1.92
N MET A 28 15.24 2.78 2.76
CA MET A 28 15.52 3.29 4.11
C MET A 28 16.08 2.19 5.01
N THR A 29 17.06 2.57 5.84
CA THR A 29 17.47 1.72 6.97
C THR A 29 16.42 1.78 8.09
N PRO A 30 16.45 0.86 9.08
CA PRO A 30 15.56 0.93 10.24
C PRO A 30 15.62 2.27 10.97
N GLU A 31 16.81 2.88 11.11
CA GLU A 31 17.00 4.17 11.78
C GLU A 31 16.36 5.32 11.01
N LEU A 32 16.48 5.30 9.67
CA LEU A 32 15.85 6.31 8.82
C LEU A 32 14.31 6.17 8.87
N LEU A 33 13.78 4.95 8.84
CA LEU A 33 12.34 4.72 8.96
C LEU A 33 11.83 5.15 10.34
N ASP A 34 12.56 4.86 11.42
CA ASP A 34 12.22 5.27 12.78
C ASP A 34 12.06 6.80 12.87
N ALA A 35 13.05 7.53 12.35
CA ALA A 35 13.03 9.00 12.31
C ALA A 35 11.88 9.53 11.42
N GLU A 36 11.60 8.88 10.28
CA GLU A 36 10.55 9.29 9.34
C GLU A 36 9.15 9.11 9.92
N ILE A 37 8.88 7.97 10.58
CA ILE A 37 7.61 7.73 11.27
C ILE A 37 7.41 8.72 12.41
N ALA A 38 8.44 8.95 13.22
CA ALA A 38 8.38 9.91 14.34
C ALA A 38 8.06 11.32 13.83
N ALA A 39 8.72 11.76 12.76
CA ALA A 39 8.47 13.07 12.17
C ALA A 39 7.06 13.17 11.55
N THR A 40 6.58 12.13 10.86
CA THR A 40 5.22 12.09 10.31
C THR A 40 4.17 12.22 11.43
N LYS A 41 4.35 11.54 12.55
CA LYS A 41 3.48 11.66 13.74
C LYS A 41 3.48 13.05 14.36
N GLY A 42 4.55 13.79 14.21
CA GLY A 42 4.61 15.21 14.61
C GLY A 42 3.80 16.13 13.71
N LEU A 43 3.50 15.73 12.48
CA LEU A 43 2.80 16.53 11.48
C LEU A 43 1.33 16.15 11.30
N THR A 44 0.91 14.97 11.75
CA THR A 44 -0.47 14.51 11.64
C THR A 44 -0.88 13.62 12.80
N GLN A 45 -2.16 13.78 13.24
CA GLN A 45 -2.84 12.85 14.14
C GLN A 45 -3.76 11.87 13.40
N LYS A 46 -3.79 11.95 12.07
CA LYS A 46 -4.60 11.08 11.21
C LYS A 46 -3.86 9.79 10.91
N PRO A 47 -4.56 8.70 10.61
CA PRO A 47 -3.92 7.44 10.25
C PRO A 47 -3.11 7.57 8.95
N PHE A 48 -1.98 6.88 8.93
CA PHE A 48 -1.13 6.69 7.75
C PHE A 48 -0.53 5.28 7.76
N GLY A 49 -0.01 4.85 6.62
CA GLY A 49 0.65 3.55 6.47
C GLY A 49 2.13 3.65 6.18
N VAL A 50 2.80 2.51 6.20
CA VAL A 50 4.21 2.36 5.79
C VAL A 50 4.30 1.26 4.74
N ASN A 51 4.92 1.56 3.59
CA ASN A 51 5.17 0.59 2.54
C ASN A 51 6.57 0.01 2.67
N LEU A 52 6.65 -1.30 2.86
CA LEU A 52 7.87 -2.08 2.91
C LEU A 52 8.03 -2.90 1.62
N ILE A 53 9.27 -3.05 1.18
CA ILE A 53 9.60 -3.89 0.03
C ILE A 53 9.90 -5.31 0.53
N THR A 54 9.21 -6.30 0.00
CA THR A 54 9.34 -7.71 0.43
C THR A 54 10.75 -8.28 0.29
N MET A 55 11.53 -7.77 -0.65
CA MET A 55 12.92 -8.17 -0.89
C MET A 55 13.95 -7.33 -0.11
N HIS A 56 13.52 -6.45 0.80
CA HIS A 56 14.45 -5.63 1.57
C HIS A 56 15.26 -6.52 2.53
N PRO A 57 16.61 -6.40 2.58
CA PRO A 57 17.45 -7.29 3.41
C PRO A 57 17.15 -7.18 4.91
N GLN A 58 16.69 -6.04 5.37
CA GLN A 58 16.33 -5.76 6.76
C GLN A 58 14.79 -5.71 6.97
N LEU A 59 14.01 -6.47 6.21
CA LEU A 59 12.54 -6.40 6.26
C LEU A 59 11.99 -6.59 7.68
N PHE A 60 12.50 -7.55 8.43
CA PHE A 60 12.00 -7.84 9.78
C PHE A 60 12.37 -6.74 10.78
N ASP A 61 13.51 -6.09 10.62
CA ASP A 61 13.90 -4.94 11.43
C ASP A 61 12.98 -3.74 11.15
N LEU A 62 12.64 -3.53 9.87
CA LEU A 62 11.68 -2.49 9.46
C LEU A 62 10.26 -2.78 9.99
N ILE A 63 9.83 -4.05 10.01
CA ILE A 63 8.57 -4.46 10.64
C ILE A 63 8.60 -4.16 12.14
N ALA A 64 9.70 -4.45 12.82
CA ALA A 64 9.86 -4.15 14.24
C ALA A 64 9.79 -2.63 14.51
N VAL A 65 10.36 -1.79 13.64
CA VAL A 65 10.22 -0.33 13.73
C VAL A 65 8.76 0.10 13.58
N CYS A 66 8.02 -0.46 12.62
CA CYS A 66 6.59 -0.18 12.48
C CYS A 66 5.80 -0.54 13.74
N ALA A 67 6.07 -1.72 14.32
CA ALA A 67 5.45 -2.17 15.58
C ALA A 67 5.80 -1.26 16.77
N LYS A 68 7.07 -0.89 16.92
CA LYS A 68 7.55 0.06 17.96
C LYS A 68 6.77 1.37 17.93
N HIS A 69 6.45 1.87 16.76
CA HIS A 69 5.67 3.10 16.59
C HIS A 69 4.15 2.89 16.60
N GLY A 70 3.65 1.67 16.69
CA GLY A 70 2.22 1.39 16.59
C GLY A 70 1.61 1.82 15.25
N VAL A 71 2.34 1.60 14.15
CA VAL A 71 1.84 1.86 12.80
C VAL A 71 0.65 0.95 12.53
N GLY A 72 -0.52 1.52 12.23
CA GLY A 72 -1.76 0.74 12.07
C GLY A 72 -1.87 -0.04 10.76
N HIS A 73 -1.10 0.32 9.74
CA HIS A 73 -1.18 -0.31 8.41
C HIS A 73 0.20 -0.46 7.78
N VAL A 74 0.55 -1.67 7.38
CA VAL A 74 1.78 -1.96 6.65
C VAL A 74 1.42 -2.50 5.27
N VAL A 75 2.00 -1.90 4.25
CA VAL A 75 1.84 -2.28 2.84
C VAL A 75 3.06 -3.08 2.41
N LEU A 76 2.86 -4.30 1.94
CA LEU A 76 3.91 -5.15 1.41
C LEU A 76 3.89 -5.13 -0.13
N ALA A 77 4.97 -4.62 -0.73
CA ALA A 77 5.14 -4.51 -2.18
C ALA A 77 6.40 -5.27 -2.65
N GLY A 78 6.43 -5.66 -3.93
CA GLY A 78 7.58 -6.32 -4.54
C GLY A 78 7.49 -7.85 -4.57
N GLY A 79 6.30 -8.42 -4.59
CA GLY A 79 6.06 -9.84 -4.79
C GLY A 79 5.50 -10.58 -3.57
N ILE A 80 5.79 -11.87 -3.48
CA ILE A 80 5.27 -12.71 -2.39
C ILE A 80 6.00 -12.37 -1.09
N PRO A 81 5.28 -12.02 -0.01
CA PRO A 81 5.90 -11.77 1.28
C PRO A 81 6.69 -12.98 1.80
N PRO A 82 7.87 -12.78 2.38
CA PRO A 82 8.61 -13.85 3.05
C PRO A 82 7.78 -14.49 4.16
N LYS A 83 8.03 -15.79 4.39
CA LYS A 83 7.36 -16.52 5.48
C LYS A 83 7.58 -15.83 6.82
N GLY A 84 6.53 -15.66 7.60
CA GLY A 84 6.57 -15.01 8.91
C GLY A 84 6.40 -13.49 8.89
N SER A 85 6.50 -12.82 7.72
CA SER A 85 6.41 -11.36 7.65
C SER A 85 4.99 -10.84 7.92
N VAL A 86 3.97 -11.52 7.39
CA VAL A 86 2.55 -11.17 7.64
C VAL A 86 2.21 -11.36 9.11
N GLU A 87 2.63 -12.49 9.69
CA GLU A 87 2.44 -12.79 11.10
C GLU A 87 3.11 -11.74 12.00
N ALA A 88 4.38 -11.40 11.73
CA ALA A 88 5.12 -10.40 12.51
C ALA A 88 4.45 -9.01 12.46
N ILE A 89 3.92 -8.60 11.31
CA ILE A 89 3.18 -7.34 11.19
C ILE A 89 1.90 -7.37 12.04
N LYS A 90 1.16 -8.48 11.99
CA LYS A 90 -0.09 -8.64 12.76
C LYS A 90 0.16 -8.73 14.27
N GLU A 91 1.21 -9.39 14.70
CA GLU A 91 1.66 -9.41 16.10
C GLU A 91 2.00 -8.01 16.60
N GLY A 92 2.52 -7.14 15.73
CA GLY A 92 2.72 -5.71 15.98
C GLY A 92 1.44 -4.87 16.00
N GLY A 93 0.27 -5.49 15.77
CA GLY A 93 -1.05 -4.82 15.81
C GLY A 93 -1.45 -4.11 14.50
N ALA A 94 -0.67 -4.24 13.44
CA ALA A 94 -0.96 -3.59 12.16
C ALA A 94 -1.81 -4.47 11.23
N LYS A 95 -2.59 -3.82 10.36
CA LYS A 95 -3.24 -4.43 9.20
C LYS A 95 -2.25 -4.58 8.05
N VAL A 96 -2.37 -5.68 7.31
CA VAL A 96 -1.49 -6.01 6.18
C VAL A 96 -2.21 -5.75 4.86
N ILE A 97 -1.61 -4.93 4.02
CA ILE A 97 -2.07 -4.64 2.66
C ILE A 97 -1.04 -5.20 1.68
N CYS A 98 -1.46 -5.97 0.68
CA CYS A 98 -0.54 -6.59 -0.28
C CYS A 98 -0.88 -6.21 -1.72
N PHE A 99 0.14 -6.07 -2.55
CA PHE A 99 -0.03 -5.89 -4.00
C PHE A 99 -0.25 -7.21 -4.71
N ALA A 100 -1.25 -7.26 -5.59
CA ALA A 100 -1.64 -8.46 -6.33
C ALA A 100 -1.84 -8.17 -7.83
N PRO A 101 -0.90 -8.55 -8.69
CA PRO A 101 -1.01 -8.37 -10.15
C PRO A 101 -1.84 -9.47 -10.85
N THR A 102 -2.32 -10.46 -10.13
CA THR A 102 -3.17 -11.54 -10.67
C THR A 102 -4.16 -12.06 -9.62
N LEU A 103 -5.31 -12.55 -10.07
CA LEU A 103 -6.33 -13.14 -9.19
C LEU A 103 -5.79 -14.35 -8.39
N ALA A 104 -4.94 -15.16 -9.00
CA ALA A 104 -4.34 -16.31 -8.33
C ALA A 104 -3.45 -15.90 -7.14
N LEU A 105 -2.61 -14.87 -7.34
CA LEU A 105 -1.78 -14.32 -6.26
C LEU A 105 -2.63 -13.63 -5.20
N ALA A 106 -3.66 -12.88 -5.60
CA ALA A 106 -4.60 -12.24 -4.68
C ALA A 106 -5.20 -13.24 -3.68
N LYS A 107 -5.76 -14.34 -4.21
CA LYS A 107 -6.33 -15.42 -3.38
C LYS A 107 -5.29 -16.08 -2.46
N LYS A 108 -4.04 -16.21 -2.91
CA LYS A 108 -2.95 -16.72 -2.07
C LYS A 108 -2.61 -15.77 -0.93
N LEU A 109 -2.49 -14.46 -1.21
CA LEU A 109 -2.19 -13.43 -0.21
C LEU A 109 -3.28 -13.33 0.86
N LEU A 110 -4.54 -13.37 0.46
CA LEU A 110 -5.68 -13.39 1.40
C LEU A 110 -5.62 -14.61 2.32
N ARG A 111 -5.36 -15.81 1.78
CA ARG A 111 -5.16 -17.01 2.61
C ARG A 111 -3.95 -16.93 3.55
N SER A 112 -2.94 -16.14 3.18
CA SER A 112 -1.76 -15.87 4.03
C SER A 112 -2.01 -14.79 5.07
N GLY A 113 -3.22 -14.23 5.15
CA GLY A 113 -3.61 -13.28 6.19
C GLY A 113 -3.58 -11.80 5.79
N ALA A 114 -3.46 -11.46 4.50
CA ALA A 114 -3.63 -10.07 4.07
C ALA A 114 -5.03 -9.56 4.41
N ASP A 115 -5.13 -8.36 4.97
CA ASP A 115 -6.39 -7.71 5.33
C ASP A 115 -7.00 -6.93 4.17
N ALA A 116 -6.17 -6.51 3.22
CA ALA A 116 -6.59 -5.81 2.00
C ALA A 116 -5.62 -6.05 0.85
N LEU A 117 -6.08 -5.80 -0.36
CA LEU A 117 -5.30 -5.91 -1.58
C LEU A 117 -5.22 -4.59 -2.34
N VAL A 118 -4.12 -4.39 -3.04
CA VAL A 118 -3.99 -3.39 -4.10
C VAL A 118 -3.77 -4.14 -5.41
N ILE A 119 -4.68 -4.01 -6.35
CA ILE A 119 -4.48 -4.50 -7.72
C ILE A 119 -3.76 -3.44 -8.53
N GLU A 120 -2.71 -3.83 -9.23
CA GLU A 120 -1.80 -2.90 -9.89
C GLU A 120 -1.54 -3.33 -11.33
N GLY A 121 -1.98 -2.51 -12.26
CA GLY A 121 -1.83 -2.74 -13.70
C GLY A 121 -0.54 -2.17 -14.29
N MET A 122 -0.42 -2.32 -15.61
CA MET A 122 0.75 -1.85 -16.37
C MET A 122 0.89 -0.33 -16.44
N GLU A 123 -0.15 0.44 -16.11
CA GLU A 123 -0.12 1.90 -16.04
C GLU A 123 0.46 2.43 -14.72
N ALA A 124 0.74 1.56 -13.76
CA ALA A 124 1.41 1.94 -12.53
C ALA A 124 2.90 2.25 -12.76
N GLY A 125 3.49 3.01 -11.87
CA GLY A 125 4.94 3.24 -11.83
C GLY A 125 5.64 2.20 -10.95
N GLY A 126 6.92 1.95 -11.18
CA GLY A 126 7.71 0.99 -10.40
C GLY A 126 7.59 -0.45 -10.91
N HIS A 127 7.22 -1.37 -10.04
CA HIS A 127 6.99 -2.78 -10.41
C HIS A 127 5.59 -2.92 -11.01
N ILE A 128 5.52 -2.83 -12.33
CA ILE A 128 4.25 -2.90 -13.06
C ILE A 128 3.79 -4.34 -13.28
N GLY A 129 2.47 -4.53 -13.32
CA GLY A 129 1.86 -5.77 -13.77
C GLY A 129 1.87 -5.91 -15.30
N PRO A 130 1.67 -7.11 -15.84
CA PRO A 130 1.68 -7.36 -17.29
C PRO A 130 0.35 -7.00 -18.00
N VAL A 131 -0.68 -6.68 -17.23
CA VAL A 131 -2.05 -6.46 -17.72
C VAL A 131 -2.50 -5.04 -17.37
N SER A 132 -3.32 -4.43 -18.22
CA SER A 132 -3.85 -3.08 -17.93
C SER A 132 -4.72 -3.06 -16.67
N THR A 133 -4.68 -1.93 -15.97
CA THR A 133 -5.43 -1.72 -14.72
C THR A 133 -6.93 -1.95 -14.92
N SER A 134 -7.48 -1.48 -16.04
CA SER A 134 -8.91 -1.65 -16.36
C SER A 134 -9.31 -3.10 -16.58
N VAL A 135 -8.45 -3.92 -17.20
CA VAL A 135 -8.71 -5.36 -17.39
C VAL A 135 -8.62 -6.11 -16.07
N LEU A 136 -7.59 -5.81 -15.26
CA LEU A 136 -7.47 -6.39 -13.92
C LEU A 136 -8.67 -6.06 -13.02
N ALA A 137 -9.15 -4.81 -13.07
CA ALA A 137 -10.31 -4.40 -12.29
C ALA A 137 -11.56 -5.19 -12.68
N GLN A 138 -11.81 -5.38 -13.98
CA GLN A 138 -12.94 -6.17 -14.48
C GLN A 138 -12.86 -7.66 -14.09
N GLU A 139 -11.65 -8.22 -14.00
CA GLU A 139 -11.45 -9.60 -13.57
C GLU A 139 -11.54 -9.76 -12.05
N MET A 140 -10.87 -8.88 -11.30
CA MET A 140 -10.58 -9.11 -9.90
C MET A 140 -11.65 -8.52 -8.96
N LEU A 141 -12.26 -7.37 -9.28
CA LEU A 141 -13.26 -6.76 -8.41
C LEU A 141 -14.50 -7.65 -8.25
N PRO A 142 -15.13 -8.18 -9.30
CA PRO A 142 -16.28 -9.07 -9.14
C PRO A 142 -15.98 -10.36 -8.37
N ALA A 143 -14.70 -10.79 -8.38
CA ALA A 143 -14.26 -12.02 -7.73
C ALA A 143 -13.87 -11.85 -6.26
N LEU A 144 -13.63 -10.61 -5.79
CA LEU A 144 -13.01 -10.37 -4.49
C LEU A 144 -13.69 -9.27 -3.65
N ALA A 145 -14.30 -8.27 -4.28
CA ALA A 145 -14.72 -7.05 -3.59
C ALA A 145 -15.91 -7.22 -2.65
N ASP A 146 -16.72 -8.26 -2.82
CA ASP A 146 -17.85 -8.56 -1.92
C ASP A 146 -17.39 -9.03 -0.52
N GLU A 147 -16.23 -9.67 -0.43
CA GLU A 147 -15.72 -10.23 0.83
C GLU A 147 -14.43 -9.54 1.34
N HIS A 148 -13.75 -8.78 0.47
CA HIS A 148 -12.42 -8.25 0.77
C HIS A 148 -12.27 -6.79 0.35
N LEU A 149 -11.43 -6.05 1.07
CA LEU A 149 -11.05 -4.70 0.68
C LEU A 149 -10.06 -4.76 -0.49
N VAL A 150 -10.46 -4.20 -1.64
CA VAL A 150 -9.64 -4.17 -2.85
C VAL A 150 -9.49 -2.72 -3.34
N PHE A 151 -8.26 -2.26 -3.42
CA PHE A 151 -7.90 -0.96 -3.97
C PHE A 151 -7.36 -1.11 -5.38
N VAL A 152 -7.59 -0.12 -6.23
CA VAL A 152 -7.09 -0.09 -7.62
C VAL A 152 -5.97 0.92 -7.76
N ALA A 153 -4.86 0.52 -8.37
CA ALA A 153 -3.68 1.35 -8.61
C ALA A 153 -3.24 1.32 -10.08
N GLY A 154 -2.80 2.46 -10.58
CA GLY A 154 -2.23 2.63 -11.93
C GLY A 154 -3.11 3.48 -12.84
N GLY A 155 -2.51 4.54 -13.40
CA GLY A 155 -3.12 5.41 -14.41
C GLY A 155 -4.26 6.32 -13.92
N ILE A 156 -4.49 6.42 -12.61
CA ILE A 156 -5.62 7.18 -12.05
C ILE A 156 -5.16 8.60 -11.71
N GLY A 157 -5.76 9.61 -12.35
CA GLY A 157 -5.39 11.01 -12.14
C GLY A 157 -6.58 11.97 -12.06
N ARG A 158 -7.81 11.49 -12.24
CA ARG A 158 -9.03 12.29 -12.27
C ARG A 158 -10.14 11.66 -11.44
N GLY A 159 -11.04 12.52 -10.92
CA GLY A 159 -12.17 12.09 -10.11
C GLY A 159 -13.13 11.13 -10.81
N GLU A 160 -13.34 11.32 -12.12
CA GLU A 160 -14.18 10.44 -12.92
C GLU A 160 -13.66 9.02 -12.98
N ALA A 161 -12.34 8.84 -13.07
CA ALA A 161 -11.72 7.52 -13.04
C ALA A 161 -11.83 6.89 -11.64
N ILE A 162 -11.71 7.69 -10.58
CA ILE A 162 -11.93 7.23 -9.19
C ILE A 162 -13.36 6.72 -9.04
N ALA A 163 -14.35 7.53 -9.45
CA ALA A 163 -15.77 7.17 -9.38
C ALA A 163 -16.07 5.87 -10.13
N GLY A 164 -15.53 5.70 -11.35
CA GLY A 164 -15.73 4.49 -12.13
C GLY A 164 -15.21 3.22 -11.45
N TYR A 165 -14.04 3.26 -10.80
CA TYR A 165 -13.55 2.09 -10.04
C TYR A 165 -14.36 1.83 -8.76
N LEU A 166 -14.84 2.87 -8.08
CA LEU A 166 -15.74 2.70 -6.93
C LEU A 166 -17.07 2.08 -7.34
N GLU A 167 -17.65 2.50 -8.48
CA GLU A 167 -18.87 1.91 -9.06
C GLU A 167 -18.67 0.44 -9.45
N MET A 168 -17.45 0.03 -9.84
CA MET A 168 -17.08 -1.36 -10.10
C MET A 168 -16.90 -2.19 -8.81
N GLY A 169 -17.03 -1.60 -7.62
CA GLY A 169 -16.90 -2.27 -6.34
C GLY A 169 -15.54 -2.10 -5.64
N ALA A 170 -14.62 -1.30 -6.17
CA ALA A 170 -13.37 -1.03 -5.48
C ALA A 170 -13.62 -0.33 -4.13
N SER A 171 -12.87 -0.71 -3.10
CA SER A 171 -12.91 -0.05 -1.79
C SER A 171 -12.24 1.32 -1.79
N GLY A 172 -11.45 1.61 -2.82
CA GLY A 172 -10.74 2.86 -3.02
C GLY A 172 -9.73 2.77 -4.14
N VAL A 173 -8.95 3.83 -4.33
CA VAL A 173 -7.89 3.89 -5.34
C VAL A 173 -6.58 4.37 -4.74
N GLN A 174 -5.47 3.95 -5.35
CA GLN A 174 -4.14 4.45 -5.03
C GLN A 174 -3.61 5.32 -6.16
N LEU A 175 -3.20 6.53 -5.84
CA LEU A 175 -2.59 7.48 -6.76
C LEU A 175 -1.12 7.71 -6.41
N GLY A 176 -0.28 7.82 -7.42
CA GLY A 176 1.14 8.14 -7.27
C GLY A 176 1.48 9.44 -8.01
N THR A 177 1.71 9.36 -9.32
CA THR A 177 2.17 10.45 -10.18
C THR A 177 1.35 11.74 -10.04
N ARG A 178 0.03 11.65 -9.84
CA ARG A 178 -0.81 12.82 -9.64
C ARG A 178 -0.36 13.65 -8.45
N PHE A 179 0.05 13.01 -7.34
CA PHE A 179 0.56 13.70 -6.15
C PHE A 179 2.02 14.14 -6.30
N ALA A 180 2.83 13.43 -7.10
CA ALA A 180 4.19 13.85 -7.39
C ALA A 180 4.26 15.12 -8.27
N CYS A 181 3.17 15.39 -9.02
CA CYS A 181 3.05 16.54 -9.92
C CYS A 181 2.15 17.66 -9.34
N ALA A 182 1.79 17.58 -8.07
CA ALA A 182 0.92 18.56 -7.39
C ALA A 182 1.74 19.65 -6.69
#